data_e9f9b8499dd531593ca0614b38930732
#
_entry.id   e9f9b8499dd531593ca0614b38930732
#
_cell.length_a   1.000
_cell.length_b   1.000
_cell.length_c   1.000
_cell.angle_alpha   90.00
_cell.angle_beta   90.00
_cell.angle_gamma   90.00
#
_symmetry.space_group_name_H-M   'P 1'
#
loop_
_entity.id
_entity.type
_entity.pdbx_description
1 polymer ?
#
loop_
_entity_poly.entity_id
_entity_poly.type
_entity_poly.pdbx_seq_one_letter_code
_entity_poly.pdbx_strand_id
1 'polypeptide(L)'
;MSNTMREASNVFEYQKEYISPLCDDMDVEYQIIDKDRYATYDICGPDPESPLPGYFTEYNGRDKNGLCAGKQPTFCSDKWKKEVVQRYLNGRCGEDELTKRGVEMWMGISVEETRRVRLTGGKWNRRYPLVDMMITKTMAIQFVEDYGLPTPPASLCWMCPNRDDDLWLYMKNNVPEDFKKACEHEKEIQMEWPWLWLTKYGVPLAEAPLTPSGGKHAQMDLVQFCDSGMCFV
;
A
#
# COMPACT_ATOMS: atom_id res chain seq x y z
N MET A 1 9.35 8.07 4.46
CA MET A 1 8.44 7.16 3.73
C MET A 1 9.24 6.09 3.00
N SER A 2 8.75 4.84 2.93
CA SER A 2 9.38 3.81 2.09
C SER A 2 8.83 3.89 0.66
N ASN A 3 9.72 4.09 -0.31
CA ASN A 3 9.42 4.01 -1.73
C ASN A 3 9.50 2.54 -2.18
N THR A 4 8.38 1.95 -2.52
CA THR A 4 8.32 0.57 -3.01
C THR A 4 8.84 0.42 -4.44
N MET A 5 9.24 1.50 -5.12
CA MET A 5 9.56 1.61 -6.55
C MET A 5 8.35 1.28 -7.45
N ARG A 6 7.18 1.04 -6.85
CA ARG A 6 5.92 0.70 -7.52
C ARG A 6 4.72 1.50 -7.00
N GLU A 7 4.97 2.54 -6.20
CA GLU A 7 3.90 3.44 -5.74
C GLU A 7 3.28 4.16 -6.94
N ALA A 8 1.98 4.47 -6.87
CA ALA A 8 1.32 5.23 -7.92
C ALA A 8 1.90 6.64 -8.06
N SER A 9 2.02 7.13 -9.29
CA SER A 9 2.72 8.40 -9.60
C SER A 9 2.09 9.60 -8.90
N ASN A 10 0.77 9.67 -8.85
CA ASN A 10 0.02 10.73 -8.18
C ASN A 10 0.28 10.82 -6.67
N VAL A 11 0.70 9.72 -6.03
CA VAL A 11 1.11 9.73 -4.61
C VAL A 11 2.42 10.50 -4.44
N PHE A 12 3.40 10.28 -5.34
CA PHE A 12 4.66 11.01 -5.31
C PHE A 12 4.49 12.50 -5.63
N GLU A 13 3.60 12.82 -6.58
CA GLU A 13 3.27 14.20 -6.92
C GLU A 13 2.68 14.93 -5.70
N TYR A 14 1.69 14.32 -5.05
CA TYR A 14 1.09 14.85 -3.83
C TYR A 14 2.13 15.08 -2.72
N GLN A 15 3.02 14.12 -2.51
CA GLN A 15 4.04 14.22 -1.47
C GLN A 15 5.05 15.32 -1.76
N LYS A 16 5.48 15.46 -3.00
CA LYS A 16 6.41 16.50 -3.42
C LYS A 16 5.80 17.90 -3.34
N GLU A 17 4.53 18.01 -3.73
CA GLU A 17 3.85 19.31 -3.82
C GLU A 17 3.33 19.80 -2.46
N TYR A 18 2.86 18.88 -1.60
CA TYR A 18 2.19 19.27 -0.36
C TYR A 18 2.90 18.79 0.91
N ILE A 19 3.36 17.53 0.96
CA ILE A 19 3.87 16.96 2.21
C ILE A 19 5.31 17.39 2.50
N SER A 20 6.19 17.38 1.50
CA SER A 20 7.59 17.80 1.71
C SER A 20 7.68 19.26 2.16
N PRO A 21 7.03 20.24 1.51
CA PRO A 21 7.03 21.63 1.98
C PRO A 21 6.42 21.78 3.38
N LEU A 22 5.32 21.07 3.68
CA LEU A 22 4.71 21.11 4.99
C LEU A 22 5.67 20.59 6.08
N CYS A 23 6.41 19.52 5.81
CA CYS A 23 7.40 19.00 6.74
C CYS A 23 8.54 20.01 6.96
N ASP A 24 9.00 20.67 5.90
CA ASP A 24 10.03 21.72 5.97
C ASP A 24 9.55 22.91 6.82
N ASP A 25 8.32 23.36 6.63
CA ASP A 25 7.70 24.45 7.40
C ASP A 25 7.55 24.11 8.89
N MET A 26 7.36 22.82 9.20
CA MET A 26 7.20 22.31 10.57
C MET A 26 8.53 21.86 11.22
N ASP A 27 9.66 22.04 10.56
CA ASP A 27 10.98 21.53 10.98
C ASP A 27 10.96 20.01 11.24
N VAL A 28 10.23 19.26 10.40
CA VAL A 28 10.14 17.80 10.45
C VAL A 28 10.93 17.20 9.30
N GLU A 29 11.89 16.35 9.62
CA GLU A 29 12.68 15.67 8.59
C GLU A 29 11.80 14.72 7.76
N TYR A 30 11.69 14.96 6.46
CA TYR A 30 11.01 14.10 5.51
C TYR A 30 12.01 13.33 4.64
N GLN A 31 11.94 11.99 4.66
CA GLN A 31 12.84 11.12 3.91
C GLN A 31 12.07 10.10 3.07
N ILE A 32 12.45 9.99 1.80
CA ILE A 32 12.02 8.91 0.90
C ILE A 32 13.13 7.85 0.86
N ILE A 33 12.82 6.63 1.25
CA ILE A 33 13.77 5.53 1.38
C ILE A 33 13.42 4.47 0.34
N ASP A 34 14.30 4.29 -0.65
CA ASP A 34 14.10 3.31 -1.71
C ASP A 34 14.23 1.88 -1.18
N LYS A 35 13.23 1.03 -1.46
CA LYS A 35 13.22 -0.36 -1.00
C LYS A 35 14.45 -1.14 -1.47
N ASP A 36 14.91 -0.89 -2.69
CA ASP A 36 16.00 -1.64 -3.31
C ASP A 36 17.33 -1.56 -2.55
N ARG A 37 17.45 -0.56 -1.67
CA ARG A 37 18.63 -0.43 -0.78
C ARG A 37 18.57 -1.35 0.45
N TYR A 38 17.38 -1.78 0.86
CA TYR A 38 17.16 -2.43 2.15
C TYR A 38 16.28 -3.67 2.10
N ALA A 39 15.44 -3.84 1.08
CA ALA A 39 14.58 -5.01 0.96
C ALA A 39 15.39 -6.26 0.59
N THR A 40 15.02 -7.38 1.21
CA THR A 40 15.64 -8.69 0.91
C THR A 40 14.97 -9.38 -0.28
N TYR A 41 13.70 -9.05 -0.53
CA TYR A 41 12.86 -9.71 -1.53
C TYR A 41 12.24 -8.68 -2.46
N ASP A 42 12.04 -9.07 -3.72
CA ASP A 42 11.29 -8.29 -4.69
C ASP A 42 9.97 -9.00 -5.05
N ILE A 43 9.77 -9.45 -6.28
CA ILE A 43 8.53 -10.10 -6.70
C ILE A 43 8.38 -11.48 -6.07
N CYS A 44 9.48 -12.22 -5.91
CA CYS A 44 9.48 -13.48 -5.17
C CYS A 44 9.77 -13.23 -3.69
N GLY A 45 9.05 -13.92 -2.83
CA GLY A 45 9.26 -13.94 -1.39
C GLY A 45 10.34 -14.91 -0.95
N PRO A 46 10.32 -15.33 0.32
CA PRO A 46 11.20 -16.38 0.85
C PRO A 46 11.04 -17.71 0.10
N ASP A 47 9.86 -17.95 -0.42
CA ASP A 47 9.53 -19.08 -1.25
C ASP A 47 9.46 -18.64 -2.71
N PRO A 48 10.38 -19.09 -3.58
CA PRO A 48 10.37 -18.75 -5.00
C PRO A 48 9.11 -19.20 -5.75
N GLU A 49 8.41 -20.21 -5.22
CA GLU A 49 7.14 -20.67 -5.76
C GLU A 49 5.94 -19.81 -5.35
N SER A 50 6.17 -18.85 -4.47
CA SER A 50 5.15 -17.94 -3.92
C SER A 50 5.41 -16.49 -4.34
N PRO A 51 5.14 -16.12 -5.60
CA PRO A 51 5.36 -14.76 -6.08
C PRO A 51 4.40 -13.77 -5.45
N LEU A 52 4.76 -12.52 -5.54
CA LEU A 52 3.95 -11.41 -5.05
C LEU A 52 3.03 -10.82 -6.07
N PRO A 53 2.16 -10.05 -5.45
CA PRO A 53 0.91 -10.49 -4.89
C PRO A 53 -0.08 -10.63 -6.05
N GLY A 54 -0.95 -11.58 -5.99
CA GLY A 54 -1.92 -11.78 -7.05
C GLY A 54 -3.03 -12.74 -6.66
N TYR A 55 -3.99 -12.84 -7.55
CA TYR A 55 -5.00 -13.87 -7.53
C TYR A 55 -4.51 -15.07 -8.34
N PHE A 56 -4.87 -16.28 -7.95
CA PHE A 56 -4.43 -17.49 -8.66
C PHE A 56 -5.61 -18.32 -9.16
N THR A 57 -5.44 -18.94 -10.32
CA THR A 57 -6.49 -19.75 -10.95
C THR A 57 -6.18 -21.25 -10.90
N GLU A 58 -4.92 -21.66 -10.91
CA GLU A 58 -4.55 -23.08 -11.11
C GLU A 58 -4.43 -23.86 -9.80
N TYR A 59 -3.99 -23.22 -8.72
CA TYR A 59 -3.71 -23.93 -7.46
C TYR A 59 -4.94 -24.66 -6.89
N ASN A 60 -6.12 -24.03 -6.93
CA ASN A 60 -7.40 -24.61 -6.50
C ASN A 60 -8.47 -24.57 -7.61
N GLY A 61 -8.09 -24.25 -8.84
CA GLY A 61 -9.04 -24.02 -9.92
C GLY A 61 -9.80 -22.69 -9.79
N ARG A 62 -10.86 -22.55 -10.55
CA ARG A 62 -11.79 -21.41 -10.45
C ARG A 62 -12.92 -21.74 -9.48
N ASP A 63 -13.43 -20.73 -8.80
CA ASP A 63 -14.64 -20.89 -8.04
C ASP A 63 -15.85 -21.19 -8.97
N LYS A 64 -17.00 -21.50 -8.37
CA LYS A 64 -18.23 -21.82 -9.13
C LYS A 64 -18.75 -20.68 -10.01
N ASN A 65 -18.27 -19.43 -9.80
CA ASN A 65 -18.65 -18.26 -10.57
C ASN A 65 -17.62 -17.94 -11.68
N GLY A 66 -16.59 -18.77 -11.83
CA GLY A 66 -15.52 -18.57 -12.81
C GLY A 66 -14.44 -17.57 -12.39
N LEU A 67 -14.48 -17.09 -11.15
CA LEU A 67 -13.48 -16.20 -10.57
C LEU A 67 -12.22 -16.97 -10.14
N CYS A 68 -11.15 -16.26 -9.79
CA CYS A 68 -9.96 -16.87 -9.22
C CYS A 68 -10.28 -17.59 -7.91
N ALA A 69 -9.63 -18.73 -7.69
CA ALA A 69 -9.86 -19.57 -6.51
C ALA A 69 -9.38 -18.93 -5.20
N GLY A 70 -8.41 -18.03 -5.27
CA GLY A 70 -7.86 -17.38 -4.11
C GLY A 70 -6.88 -16.28 -4.44
N LYS A 71 -6.28 -15.74 -3.39
CA LYS A 71 -5.28 -14.68 -3.46
C LYS A 71 -4.04 -15.10 -2.67
N GLN A 72 -2.87 -14.82 -3.23
CA GLN A 72 -1.60 -15.08 -2.57
C GLN A 72 -1.45 -14.23 -1.28
N PRO A 73 -0.85 -14.78 -0.21
CA PRO A 73 -0.48 -14.01 0.96
C PRO A 73 0.48 -12.86 0.57
N THR A 74 0.21 -11.67 1.07
CA THR A 74 1.03 -10.50 0.76
C THR A 74 2.11 -10.31 1.81
N PHE A 75 3.38 -10.31 1.41
CA PHE A 75 4.51 -9.97 2.27
C PHE A 75 5.06 -8.55 2.03
N CYS A 76 4.62 -7.89 0.96
CA CYS A 76 5.17 -6.61 0.49
C CYS A 76 5.14 -5.50 1.55
N SER A 77 4.07 -5.38 2.32
CA SER A 77 4.00 -4.36 3.37
C SER A 77 5.02 -4.57 4.48
N ASP A 78 5.29 -5.81 4.84
CA ASP A 78 6.29 -6.12 5.85
C ASP A 78 7.71 -5.93 5.27
N LYS A 79 7.97 -6.48 4.10
CA LYS A 79 9.31 -6.51 3.49
C LYS A 79 9.72 -5.23 2.77
N TRP A 80 8.80 -4.59 2.07
CA TRP A 80 9.12 -3.40 1.28
C TRP A 80 8.88 -2.07 2.01
N LYS A 81 8.10 -2.08 3.09
CA LYS A 81 7.81 -0.88 3.86
C LYS A 81 8.42 -0.95 5.26
N LYS A 82 7.89 -1.78 6.13
CA LYS A 82 8.32 -1.83 7.54
C LYS A 82 9.80 -2.20 7.69
N GLU A 83 10.25 -3.30 7.07
CA GLU A 83 11.64 -3.75 7.18
C GLU A 83 12.63 -2.74 6.58
N VAL A 84 12.26 -2.09 5.48
CA VAL A 84 13.05 -1.03 4.84
C VAL A 84 13.27 0.15 5.80
N VAL A 85 12.21 0.65 6.44
CA VAL A 85 12.32 1.74 7.43
C VAL A 85 13.16 1.30 8.64
N GLN A 86 12.95 0.09 9.13
CA GLN A 86 13.71 -0.42 10.28
C GLN A 86 15.20 -0.56 9.97
N ARG A 87 15.56 -1.08 8.81
CA ARG A 87 16.96 -1.21 8.37
C ARG A 87 17.62 0.14 8.15
N TYR A 88 16.89 1.08 7.54
CA TYR A 88 17.36 2.45 7.40
C TYR A 88 17.70 3.09 8.75
N LEU A 89 16.77 3.00 9.71
CA LEU A 89 16.96 3.56 11.04
C LEU A 89 18.11 2.85 11.80
N ASN A 90 18.21 1.53 11.72
CA ASN A 90 19.31 0.78 12.30
C ASN A 90 20.68 1.23 11.73
N GLY A 91 20.73 1.44 10.41
CA GLY A 91 21.97 1.91 9.76
C GLY A 91 22.33 3.35 10.11
N ARG A 92 21.31 4.21 10.29
CA ARG A 92 21.52 5.64 10.59
C ARG A 92 21.86 5.91 12.05
N CYS A 93 21.18 5.27 12.97
CA CYS A 93 21.30 5.54 14.41
C CYS A 93 22.13 4.51 15.18
N GLY A 94 22.42 3.36 14.55
CA GLY A 94 23.01 2.20 15.22
C GLY A 94 21.96 1.34 15.96
N GLU A 95 22.05 0.03 15.78
CA GLU A 95 21.07 -0.91 16.34
C GLU A 95 21.08 -0.93 17.88
N ASP A 96 22.25 -0.86 18.46
CA ASP A 96 22.44 -0.86 19.93
C ASP A 96 21.84 0.40 20.57
N GLU A 97 22.01 1.55 19.93
CA GLU A 97 21.45 2.82 20.42
C GLU A 97 19.93 2.82 20.35
N LEU A 98 19.34 2.35 19.22
CA LEU A 98 17.90 2.21 19.08
C LEU A 98 17.31 1.19 20.06
N THR A 99 18.08 0.14 20.40
CA THR A 99 17.65 -0.86 21.38
C THR A 99 17.63 -0.27 22.80
N LYS A 100 18.57 0.59 23.13
CA LYS A 100 18.62 1.27 24.45
C LYS A 100 17.55 2.33 24.61
N ARG A 101 17.33 3.18 23.58
CA ARG A 101 16.40 4.31 23.64
C ARG A 101 14.96 3.94 23.32
N GLY A 102 14.79 2.89 22.49
CA GLY A 102 13.53 2.60 21.84
C GLY A 102 13.21 3.56 20.69
N VAL A 103 12.31 3.16 19.83
CA VAL A 103 11.77 3.97 18.71
C VAL A 103 10.29 4.07 18.88
N GLU A 104 9.75 5.27 18.96
CA GLU A 104 8.32 5.49 18.90
C GLU A 104 7.90 5.65 17.43
N MET A 105 7.03 4.76 16.97
CA MET A 105 6.52 4.74 15.60
C MET A 105 5.05 5.15 15.60
N TRP A 106 4.75 6.29 15.02
CA TRP A 106 3.37 6.76 14.87
C TRP A 106 2.74 6.14 13.64
N MET A 107 1.61 5.48 13.86
CA MET A 107 0.87 4.76 12.82
C MET A 107 -0.44 5.49 12.51
N GLY A 108 -0.63 5.88 11.25
CA GLY A 108 -1.84 6.58 10.77
C GLY A 108 -3.04 5.63 10.62
N ILE A 109 -3.38 4.88 11.67
CA ILE A 109 -4.52 3.97 11.72
C ILE A 109 -5.70 4.69 12.34
N SER A 110 -6.82 4.80 11.62
CA SER A 110 -8.05 5.42 12.09
C SER A 110 -8.90 4.46 12.95
N VAL A 111 -9.95 4.99 13.56
CA VAL A 111 -10.85 4.22 14.45
C VAL A 111 -11.47 3.02 13.73
N GLU A 112 -11.85 3.16 12.46
CA GLU A 112 -12.47 2.08 11.68
C GLU A 112 -11.49 0.92 11.42
N GLU A 113 -10.19 1.19 11.58
CA GLU A 113 -9.12 0.22 11.32
C GLU A 113 -8.51 -0.37 12.60
N THR A 114 -9.17 -0.23 13.76
CA THR A 114 -8.64 -0.69 15.06
C THR A 114 -8.25 -2.16 15.08
N ARG A 115 -8.84 -3.01 14.23
CA ARG A 115 -8.41 -4.41 14.03
C ARG A 115 -6.94 -4.55 13.62
N ARG A 116 -6.32 -3.48 13.09
CA ARG A 116 -4.91 -3.42 12.68
C ARG A 116 -3.97 -3.02 13.82
N VAL A 117 -4.52 -2.51 14.90
CA VAL A 117 -3.73 -2.14 16.10
C VAL A 117 -3.03 -3.39 16.62
N ARG A 118 -1.73 -3.27 16.88
CA ARG A 118 -0.92 -4.32 17.48
C ARG A 118 -0.21 -3.76 18.68
N LEU A 119 -0.39 -4.39 19.80
CA LEU A 119 0.43 -4.11 20.98
C LEU A 119 1.85 -4.58 20.67
N THR A 120 2.79 -3.70 20.82
CA THR A 120 4.20 -3.99 20.54
C THR A 120 5.02 -3.73 21.78
N GLY A 121 5.92 -4.67 22.08
CA GLY A 121 6.97 -4.51 23.05
C GLY A 121 8.34 -4.46 22.35
N GLY A 122 9.38 -4.09 23.09
CA GLY A 122 10.72 -4.00 22.57
C GLY A 122 11.08 -2.63 21.98
N LYS A 123 12.11 -2.58 21.13
CA LYS A 123 12.65 -1.31 20.62
C LYS A 123 11.69 -0.54 19.71
N TRP A 124 10.75 -1.20 19.04
CA TRP A 124 9.78 -0.60 18.11
C TRP A 124 8.44 -0.40 18.80
N ASN A 125 8.25 0.73 19.46
CA ASN A 125 7.02 1.04 20.17
C ASN A 125 6.03 1.77 19.26
N ARG A 126 4.87 1.16 18.99
CA ARG A 126 3.85 1.74 18.12
C ARG A 126 2.88 2.60 18.89
N ARG A 127 2.56 3.76 18.32
CA ARG A 127 1.50 4.66 18.76
C ARG A 127 0.46 4.82 17.67
N TYR A 128 -0.77 5.02 18.06
CA TYR A 128 -1.91 5.15 17.16
C TYR A 128 -2.67 6.45 17.44
N PRO A 129 -2.11 7.63 17.15
CA PRO A 129 -2.68 8.91 17.57
C PRO A 129 -4.12 9.12 17.10
N LEU A 130 -4.47 8.68 15.88
CA LEU A 130 -5.84 8.83 15.38
C LEU A 130 -6.83 7.95 16.14
N VAL A 131 -6.42 6.77 16.58
CA VAL A 131 -7.25 5.89 17.43
C VAL A 131 -7.39 6.52 18.82
N ASP A 132 -6.29 6.98 19.40
CA ASP A 132 -6.28 7.59 20.74
C ASP A 132 -7.17 8.86 20.78
N MET A 133 -7.23 9.61 19.69
CA MET A 133 -8.08 10.80 19.53
C MET A 133 -9.46 10.50 18.96
N MET A 134 -9.83 9.25 18.75
CA MET A 134 -11.11 8.81 18.17
C MET A 134 -11.38 9.41 16.78
N ILE A 135 -10.33 9.60 15.96
CA ILE A 135 -10.44 10.19 14.63
C ILE A 135 -10.78 9.11 13.61
N THR A 136 -11.88 9.32 12.90
CA THR A 136 -12.31 8.51 11.76
C THR A 136 -11.58 8.91 10.49
N LYS A 137 -11.64 8.08 9.44
CA LYS A 137 -11.09 8.44 8.11
C LYS A 137 -11.72 9.72 7.57
N THR A 138 -13.03 9.85 7.68
CA THR A 138 -13.76 11.03 7.22
C THR A 138 -13.29 12.28 7.96
N MET A 139 -13.12 12.21 9.29
CA MET A 139 -12.59 13.31 10.09
C MET A 139 -11.15 13.66 9.70
N ALA A 140 -10.32 12.66 9.42
CA ALA A 140 -8.93 12.87 8.98
C ALA A 140 -8.87 13.57 7.61
N ILE A 141 -9.74 13.21 6.67
CA ILE A 141 -9.87 13.89 5.37
C ILE A 141 -10.30 15.33 5.58
N GLN A 142 -11.38 15.54 6.35
CA GLN A 142 -11.89 16.88 6.63
C GLN A 142 -10.81 17.76 7.28
N PHE A 143 -10.01 17.20 8.21
CA PHE A 143 -8.91 17.93 8.83
C PHE A 143 -7.85 18.37 7.80
N VAL A 144 -7.52 17.52 6.82
CA VAL A 144 -6.57 17.85 5.75
C VAL A 144 -7.13 18.97 4.86
N GLU A 145 -8.41 18.89 4.50
CA GLU A 145 -9.11 19.90 3.69
C GLU A 145 -9.25 21.24 4.44
N ASP A 146 -9.60 21.20 5.72
CA ASP A 146 -9.70 22.40 6.58
C ASP A 146 -8.32 23.06 6.77
N TYR A 147 -7.23 22.27 6.73
CA TYR A 147 -5.87 22.78 6.74
C TYR A 147 -5.48 23.47 5.42
N GLY A 148 -6.31 23.36 4.39
CA GLY A 148 -6.09 23.94 3.06
C GLY A 148 -5.33 23.06 2.07
N LEU A 149 -5.19 21.77 2.38
CA LEU A 149 -4.58 20.78 1.49
C LEU A 149 -5.65 20.01 0.70
N PRO A 150 -5.39 19.61 -0.55
CA PRO A 150 -6.31 18.74 -1.27
C PRO A 150 -6.34 17.34 -0.65
N THR A 151 -7.45 16.63 -0.84
CA THR A 151 -7.58 15.25 -0.41
C THR A 151 -6.44 14.38 -0.96
N PRO A 152 -5.66 13.68 -0.10
CA PRO A 152 -4.55 12.85 -0.56
C PRO A 152 -5.04 11.65 -1.37
N PRO A 153 -4.30 11.26 -2.43
CA PRO A 153 -4.60 10.05 -3.16
C PRO A 153 -4.37 8.80 -2.31
N ALA A 154 -5.07 7.71 -2.65
CA ALA A 154 -4.84 6.42 -1.99
C ALA A 154 -3.41 5.92 -2.25
N SER A 155 -2.64 5.71 -1.18
CA SER A 155 -1.27 5.17 -1.25
C SER A 155 -1.31 3.68 -1.53
N LEU A 156 -1.26 3.32 -2.80
CA LEU A 156 -1.22 1.94 -3.29
C LEU A 156 -0.23 1.83 -4.45
N CYS A 157 0.52 0.74 -4.47
CA CYS A 157 1.34 0.41 -5.64
C CYS A 157 0.47 0.31 -6.90
N TRP A 158 0.97 0.76 -8.06
CA TRP A 158 0.22 0.68 -9.32
C TRP A 158 -0.13 -0.76 -9.71
N MET A 159 0.62 -1.77 -9.25
CA MET A 159 0.38 -3.19 -9.47
C MET A 159 -0.39 -3.90 -8.33
N CYS A 160 -0.92 -3.17 -7.36
CA CYS A 160 -1.46 -3.78 -6.14
C CYS A 160 -2.78 -4.54 -6.41
N PRO A 161 -2.86 -5.86 -6.18
CA PRO A 161 -4.09 -6.63 -6.36
C PRO A 161 -5.12 -6.39 -5.25
N ASN A 162 -4.80 -5.55 -4.27
CA ASN A 162 -5.76 -5.11 -3.26
C ASN A 162 -6.64 -3.96 -3.76
N ARG A 163 -6.44 -3.48 -5.00
CA ARG A 163 -7.36 -2.54 -5.64
C ARG A 163 -8.67 -3.23 -5.92
N ASP A 164 -9.77 -2.57 -5.55
CA ASP A 164 -11.09 -2.95 -6.03
C ASP A 164 -11.35 -2.41 -7.45
N ASP A 165 -12.51 -2.70 -7.97
CA ASP A 165 -12.89 -2.30 -9.32
C ASP A 165 -12.93 -0.77 -9.48
N ASP A 166 -13.38 -0.04 -8.44
CA ASP A 166 -13.43 1.42 -8.47
C ASP A 166 -12.03 2.05 -8.53
N LEU A 167 -11.08 1.52 -7.75
CA LEU A 167 -9.70 1.97 -7.77
C LEU A 167 -8.97 1.62 -9.07
N TRP A 168 -9.27 0.46 -9.68
CA TRP A 168 -8.77 0.11 -11.00
C TRP A 168 -9.35 1.02 -12.08
N LEU A 169 -10.66 1.30 -12.04
CA LEU A 169 -11.31 2.24 -12.95
C LEU A 169 -10.80 3.67 -12.78
N TYR A 170 -10.61 4.11 -11.54
CA TYR A 170 -10.00 5.40 -11.27
C TYR A 170 -8.61 5.50 -11.91
N MET A 171 -7.75 4.50 -11.70
CA MET A 171 -6.40 4.50 -12.27
C MET A 171 -6.45 4.47 -13.80
N LYS A 172 -7.32 3.66 -14.40
CA LYS A 172 -7.51 3.59 -15.85
C LYS A 172 -7.89 4.94 -16.45
N ASN A 173 -8.74 5.70 -15.77
CA ASN A 173 -9.29 6.95 -16.27
C ASN A 173 -8.43 8.19 -15.93
N ASN A 174 -7.78 8.21 -14.78
CA ASN A 174 -7.10 9.39 -14.24
C ASN A 174 -5.57 9.27 -14.20
N VAL A 175 -5.03 8.05 -14.21
CA VAL A 175 -3.58 7.77 -14.19
C VAL A 175 -3.26 6.67 -15.21
N PRO A 176 -3.57 6.88 -16.50
CA PRO A 176 -3.53 5.83 -17.52
C PRO A 176 -2.14 5.23 -17.73
N GLU A 177 -1.08 6.00 -17.51
CA GLU A 177 0.29 5.48 -17.63
C GLU A 177 0.59 4.41 -16.55
N ASP A 178 0.10 4.61 -15.32
CA ASP A 178 0.27 3.61 -14.26
C ASP A 178 -0.61 2.38 -14.50
N PHE A 179 -1.80 2.56 -15.07
CA PHE A 179 -2.64 1.44 -15.50
C PHE A 179 -1.97 0.61 -16.59
N LYS A 180 -1.34 1.29 -17.57
CA LYS A 180 -0.56 0.64 -18.62
C LYS A 180 0.61 -0.14 -18.04
N LYS A 181 1.38 0.44 -17.12
CA LYS A 181 2.46 -0.26 -16.40
C LYS A 181 1.95 -1.49 -15.67
N ALA A 182 0.77 -1.42 -15.04
CA ALA A 182 0.16 -2.57 -14.36
C ALA A 182 -0.18 -3.69 -15.35
N CYS A 183 -0.73 -3.36 -16.52
CA CYS A 183 -1.04 -4.34 -17.56
C CYS A 183 0.23 -4.98 -18.16
N GLU A 184 1.28 -4.20 -18.34
CA GLU A 184 2.58 -4.70 -18.83
C GLU A 184 3.21 -5.63 -17.80
N HIS A 185 3.23 -5.21 -16.55
CA HIS A 185 3.75 -6.01 -15.43
C HIS A 185 2.98 -7.34 -15.28
N GLU A 186 1.65 -7.32 -15.39
CA GLU A 186 0.87 -8.57 -15.36
C GLU A 186 1.32 -9.55 -16.44
N LYS A 187 1.56 -9.05 -17.66
CA LYS A 187 2.08 -9.88 -18.76
C LYS A 187 3.48 -10.43 -18.46
N GLU A 188 4.36 -9.60 -17.89
CA GLU A 188 5.71 -10.01 -17.52
C GLU A 188 5.71 -11.12 -16.47
N ILE A 189 4.95 -10.93 -15.39
CA ILE A 189 4.88 -11.96 -14.33
C ILE A 189 4.23 -13.25 -14.82
N GLN A 190 3.29 -13.18 -15.77
CA GLN A 190 2.64 -14.34 -16.34
C GLN A 190 3.54 -15.16 -17.28
N MET A 191 4.67 -14.63 -17.73
CA MET A 191 5.68 -15.44 -18.42
C MET A 191 6.28 -16.52 -17.51
N GLU A 192 6.38 -16.25 -16.22
CA GLU A 192 6.90 -17.18 -15.21
C GLU A 192 5.77 -17.88 -14.43
N TRP A 193 4.72 -17.14 -14.12
CA TRP A 193 3.54 -17.61 -13.37
C TRP A 193 2.25 -17.38 -14.18
N PRO A 194 1.92 -18.21 -15.18
CA PRO A 194 0.77 -18.01 -16.06
C PRO A 194 -0.59 -17.99 -15.36
N TRP A 195 -0.63 -18.55 -14.16
CA TRP A 195 -1.83 -18.64 -13.31
C TRP A 195 -2.04 -17.44 -12.39
N LEU A 196 -1.13 -16.43 -12.40
CA LEU A 196 -1.18 -15.27 -11.49
C LEU A 196 -1.81 -14.06 -12.18
N TRP A 197 -2.73 -13.41 -11.49
CA TRP A 197 -3.53 -12.29 -12.00
C TRP A 197 -3.55 -11.12 -11.01
N LEU A 198 -3.64 -9.89 -11.50
CA LEU A 198 -3.80 -8.71 -10.65
C LEU A 198 -5.23 -8.52 -10.16
N THR A 199 -6.21 -9.15 -10.83
CA THR A 199 -7.62 -9.07 -10.45
C THR A 199 -8.23 -10.44 -10.16
N LYS A 200 -9.32 -10.44 -9.40
CA LYS A 200 -10.10 -11.64 -9.08
C LYS A 200 -10.73 -12.33 -10.30
N TYR A 201 -10.76 -11.67 -11.44
CA TYR A 201 -11.46 -12.16 -12.64
C TYR A 201 -10.70 -13.25 -13.40
N GLY A 202 -9.39 -13.39 -13.18
CA GLY A 202 -8.57 -14.40 -13.88
C GLY A 202 -8.56 -14.18 -15.39
N VAL A 203 -8.54 -12.94 -15.82
CA VAL A 203 -8.36 -12.48 -17.20
C VAL A 203 -7.41 -11.29 -17.17
N PRO A 204 -6.77 -10.95 -18.29
CA PRO A 204 -5.85 -9.82 -18.34
C PRO A 204 -6.51 -8.55 -17.78
N LEU A 205 -5.76 -7.77 -17.00
CA LEU A 205 -6.27 -6.54 -16.37
C LEU A 205 -6.90 -5.59 -17.40
N ALA A 206 -6.33 -5.52 -18.60
CA ALA A 206 -6.88 -4.68 -19.68
C ALA A 206 -8.29 -5.10 -20.11
N GLU A 207 -8.65 -6.37 -19.95
CA GLU A 207 -9.91 -7.00 -20.37
C GLU A 207 -10.83 -7.30 -19.16
N ALA A 208 -10.35 -7.04 -17.94
CA ALA A 208 -11.11 -7.32 -16.73
C ALA A 208 -12.47 -6.59 -16.74
N PRO A 209 -13.58 -7.27 -16.40
CA PRO A 209 -14.90 -6.68 -16.37
C PRO A 209 -15.10 -5.84 -15.10
N LEU A 210 -14.30 -4.77 -14.99
CA LEU A 210 -14.34 -3.86 -13.86
C LEU A 210 -15.70 -3.17 -13.79
N THR A 211 -16.39 -3.28 -12.68
CA THR A 211 -17.72 -2.72 -12.47
C THR A 211 -17.71 -1.72 -11.32
N PRO A 212 -18.22 -0.47 -11.56
CA PRO A 212 -18.34 0.49 -10.47
C PRO A 212 -19.30 -0.01 -9.38
N SER A 213 -18.96 0.20 -8.13
CA SER A 213 -19.77 -0.23 -6.97
C SER A 213 -21.06 0.57 -6.75
N GLY A 214 -21.49 1.37 -7.73
CA GLY A 214 -22.79 2.04 -7.75
C GLY A 214 -22.97 3.14 -6.71
N GLY A 215 -22.11 4.12 -6.69
CA GLY A 215 -22.37 5.44 -6.10
C GLY A 215 -22.35 5.58 -4.59
N LYS A 216 -22.02 4.53 -3.84
CA LYS A 216 -21.72 4.67 -2.39
C LYS A 216 -20.29 5.15 -2.11
N HIS A 217 -19.45 5.21 -3.12
CA HIS A 217 -18.00 5.29 -2.99
C HIS A 217 -17.30 6.33 -3.88
N ALA A 218 -18.02 7.10 -4.68
CA ALA A 218 -17.42 7.91 -5.75
C ALA A 218 -16.50 9.07 -5.28
N GLN A 219 -16.55 9.47 -4.02
CA GLN A 219 -15.68 10.52 -3.48
C GLN A 219 -15.11 10.19 -2.09
N MET A 220 -15.80 9.36 -1.30
CA MET A 220 -15.32 8.94 0.02
C MET A 220 -14.34 7.77 -0.01
N ASP A 221 -14.25 7.04 -1.13
CA ASP A 221 -13.63 5.71 -1.17
C ASP A 221 -12.22 5.64 -1.71
N LEU A 222 -11.65 6.73 -2.17
CA LEU A 222 -10.20 6.78 -2.45
C LEU A 222 -9.35 6.46 -1.20
N VAL A 223 -9.96 6.46 -0.02
CA VAL A 223 -9.32 6.22 1.27
C VAL A 223 -9.66 4.85 1.87
N GLN A 224 -10.60 4.09 1.29
CA GLN A 224 -11.19 2.94 2.01
C GLN A 224 -10.46 1.61 1.89
N PHE A 225 -9.56 1.39 0.94
CA PHE A 225 -9.19 0.02 0.63
C PHE A 225 -7.71 -0.34 0.75
N CYS A 226 -7.31 -0.63 1.96
CA CYS A 226 -6.36 -1.70 2.19
C CYS A 226 -6.98 -2.69 3.19
N ASP A 227 -7.79 -3.62 2.70
CA ASP A 227 -8.46 -4.64 3.52
C ASP A 227 -7.47 -5.62 4.17
N SER A 228 -6.25 -5.72 3.64
CA SER A 228 -5.14 -6.48 4.23
C SER A 228 -4.45 -5.75 5.38
N GLY A 229 -4.82 -4.50 5.64
CA GLY A 229 -4.38 -3.79 6.84
C GLY A 229 -2.91 -3.38 6.89
N MET A 230 -2.13 -3.48 5.81
CA MET A 230 -0.69 -3.27 5.86
C MET A 230 -0.14 -2.26 4.83
N CYS A 231 -0.96 -1.39 4.27
CA CYS A 231 -0.51 -0.47 3.22
C CYS A 231 0.08 0.86 3.73
N PHE A 232 0.12 1.11 5.04
CA PHE A 232 0.66 2.35 5.60
C PHE A 232 1.77 2.06 6.61
N VAL A 233 2.99 2.15 6.15
CA VAL A 233 4.16 2.54 6.94
C VAL A 233 5.04 3.40 6.06
#